data_961691f7ad8bea3173316571bbdc7ac1
#
_entry.id   961691f7ad8bea3173316571bbdc7ac1
#
_cell.length_a   1.000
_cell.length_b   1.000
_cell.length_c   1.000
_cell.angle_alpha   90.00
_cell.angle_beta   90.00
_cell.angle_gamma   90.00
#
_symmetry.space_group_name_H-M   'P 1'
#
loop_
_entity.id
_entity.type
_entity.pdbx_description
1 polymer ?
#
loop_
_entity_poly.entity_id
_entity_poly.type
_entity_poly.pdbx_seq_one_letter_code
_entity_poly.pdbx_strand_id
1 'polypeptide(L)'
;MNSPRKVLLIDNASDRKQRIKALADHGYAVFPALRMEEARTRCTRGGYDLIVVHADGEQQQALEFCDEIRRQCPKQPLLMSSEEDGNRDYAVSGGLQGLLQKVDSLLQEHTKTDLAAA
;
A
#
# COMPACT_ATOMS: atom_id res chain seq x y z
N MET A 1 -17.94 9.78 -13.67
CA MET A 1 -17.68 9.56 -12.24
C MET A 1 -16.45 8.69 -12.08
N ASN A 2 -15.58 9.08 -11.17
CA ASN A 2 -14.34 8.36 -10.98
C ASN A 2 -14.55 7.24 -9.97
N SER A 3 -14.10 6.03 -10.33
CA SER A 3 -14.07 4.93 -9.39
C SER A 3 -13.03 5.21 -8.32
N PRO A 4 -13.26 4.77 -7.06
CA PRO A 4 -12.25 4.94 -6.03
C PRO A 4 -10.98 4.16 -6.38
N ARG A 5 -9.84 4.70 -5.97
CA ARG A 5 -8.57 4.02 -6.15
C ARG A 5 -8.54 2.74 -5.33
N LYS A 6 -8.01 1.69 -5.92
CA LYS A 6 -7.98 0.37 -5.29
C LYS A 6 -6.66 0.15 -4.58
N VAL A 7 -6.74 -0.16 -3.29
CA VAL A 7 -5.57 -0.41 -2.45
C VAL A 7 -5.62 -1.84 -1.95
N LEU A 8 -4.62 -2.63 -2.30
CA LEU A 8 -4.45 -3.97 -1.72
C LEU A 8 -3.63 -3.83 -0.45
N LEU A 9 -4.23 -4.14 0.70
CA LEU A 9 -3.56 -4.04 2.00
C LEU A 9 -3.23 -5.42 2.52
N ILE A 10 -1.94 -5.72 2.60
CA ILE A 10 -1.45 -6.98 3.14
C ILE A 10 -1.07 -6.74 4.60
N ASP A 11 -1.88 -7.27 5.52
CA ASP A 11 -1.80 -6.89 6.92
C ASP A 11 -2.45 -7.96 7.78
N ASN A 12 -1.67 -8.62 8.61
CA ASN A 12 -2.18 -9.61 9.55
C ASN A 12 -2.12 -9.16 11.01
N ALA A 13 -1.84 -7.88 11.24
CA ALA A 13 -1.77 -7.35 12.60
C ALA A 13 -3.14 -7.27 13.26
N SER A 14 -3.17 -7.32 14.57
CA SER A 14 -4.43 -7.26 15.32
C SER A 14 -5.16 -5.94 15.15
N ASP A 15 -4.44 -4.87 14.86
CA ASP A 15 -5.01 -3.53 14.68
C ASP A 15 -5.25 -3.19 13.20
N ARG A 16 -5.26 -4.18 12.31
CA ARG A 16 -5.45 -3.96 10.87
C ARG A 16 -6.75 -3.24 10.53
N LYS A 17 -7.79 -3.43 11.35
CA LYS A 17 -9.09 -2.79 11.12
C LYS A 17 -8.99 -1.27 11.15
N GLN A 18 -8.09 -0.74 11.98
CA GLN A 18 -7.87 0.70 12.05
C GLN A 18 -7.30 1.22 10.73
N ARG A 19 -6.37 0.49 10.13
CA ARG A 19 -5.78 0.89 8.85
C ARG A 19 -6.77 0.75 7.71
N ILE A 20 -7.55 -0.34 7.70
CA ILE A 20 -8.60 -0.52 6.70
C ILE A 20 -9.59 0.64 6.76
N LYS A 21 -10.09 0.95 7.96
CA LYS A 21 -11.06 2.02 8.15
C LYS A 21 -10.49 3.38 7.74
N ALA A 22 -9.27 3.67 8.15
CA ALA A 22 -8.65 4.95 7.84
C ALA A 22 -8.48 5.16 6.33
N LEU A 23 -8.05 4.13 5.62
CA LEU A 23 -7.91 4.20 4.17
C LEU A 23 -9.28 4.34 3.50
N ALA A 24 -10.28 3.59 3.97
CA ALA A 24 -11.63 3.69 3.44
C ALA A 24 -12.22 5.08 3.69
N ASP A 25 -11.97 5.66 4.85
CA ASP A 25 -12.44 7.01 5.18
C ASP A 25 -11.80 8.07 4.27
N HIS A 26 -10.60 7.80 3.75
CA HIS A 26 -9.94 8.68 2.79
C HIS A 26 -10.44 8.49 1.35
N GLY A 27 -11.41 7.61 1.15
CA GLY A 27 -12.03 7.41 -0.15
C GLY A 27 -11.48 6.29 -1.00
N TYR A 28 -10.63 5.44 -0.44
CA TYR A 28 -10.04 4.33 -1.18
C TYR A 28 -10.86 3.06 -1.04
N ALA A 29 -10.86 2.24 -2.09
CA ALA A 29 -11.44 0.90 -2.02
C ALA A 29 -10.36 -0.05 -1.52
N VAL A 30 -10.52 -0.57 -0.30
CA VAL A 30 -9.50 -1.37 0.37
C VAL A 30 -9.81 -2.86 0.21
N PHE A 31 -8.82 -3.60 -0.26
CA PHE A 31 -8.91 -5.05 -0.42
C PHE A 31 -7.89 -5.69 0.51
N PRO A 32 -8.34 -6.23 1.66
CA PRO A 32 -7.39 -6.80 2.62
C PRO A 32 -6.94 -8.20 2.24
N ALA A 33 -5.69 -8.50 2.53
CA ALA A 33 -5.12 -9.83 2.42
C ALA A 33 -4.36 -10.12 3.71
N LEU A 34 -4.60 -11.29 4.32
CA LEU A 34 -3.98 -11.64 5.59
C LEU A 34 -2.63 -12.34 5.42
N ARG A 35 -2.42 -12.98 4.27
CA ARG A 35 -1.23 -13.79 4.05
C ARG A 35 -0.51 -13.36 2.78
N MET A 36 0.79 -13.53 2.79
CA MET A 36 1.62 -13.18 1.64
C MET A 36 1.32 -14.06 0.42
N GLU A 37 0.96 -15.33 0.64
CA GLU A 37 0.58 -16.22 -0.45
C GLU A 37 -0.65 -15.73 -1.19
N GLU A 38 -1.67 -15.33 -0.43
CA GLU A 38 -2.88 -14.75 -0.99
C GLU A 38 -2.55 -13.46 -1.76
N ALA A 39 -1.67 -12.65 -1.18
CA ALA A 39 -1.24 -11.41 -1.80
C ALA A 39 -0.52 -11.64 -3.11
N ARG A 40 0.33 -12.66 -3.20
CA ARG A 40 1.03 -12.98 -4.45
C ARG A 40 0.05 -13.28 -5.57
N THR A 41 -0.98 -14.08 -5.26
CA THR A 41 -2.01 -14.40 -6.25
C THR A 41 -2.73 -13.15 -6.73
N ARG A 42 -3.09 -12.27 -5.82
CA ARG A 42 -3.77 -11.03 -6.17
C ARG A 42 -2.88 -10.08 -6.95
N CYS A 43 -1.61 -9.99 -6.57
CA CYS A 43 -0.64 -9.14 -7.28
C CYS A 43 -0.45 -9.60 -8.71
N THR A 44 -0.42 -10.91 -8.92
CA THR A 44 -0.27 -11.49 -10.26
C THR A 44 -1.45 -11.13 -11.14
N ARG A 45 -2.66 -11.09 -10.58
CA ARG A 45 -3.86 -10.70 -11.32
C ARG A 45 -3.87 -9.21 -11.65
N GLY A 46 -3.22 -8.40 -10.80
CA GLY A 46 -3.17 -6.95 -11.00
C GLY A 46 -4.47 -6.25 -10.70
N GLY A 47 -4.59 -5.02 -11.17
CA GLY A 47 -5.81 -4.25 -11.01
C GLY A 47 -5.85 -3.36 -9.78
N TYR A 48 -4.75 -3.23 -9.06
CA TYR A 48 -4.67 -2.34 -7.90
C TYR A 48 -3.87 -1.09 -8.23
N ASP A 49 -4.32 0.03 -7.71
CA ASP A 49 -3.61 1.30 -7.89
C ASP A 49 -2.42 1.40 -6.95
N LEU A 50 -2.47 0.69 -5.82
CA LEU A 50 -1.40 0.70 -4.83
C LEU A 50 -1.44 -0.60 -4.04
N ILE A 51 -0.27 -1.12 -3.72
CA ILE A 51 -0.12 -2.24 -2.80
C ILE A 51 0.56 -1.71 -1.53
N VAL A 52 -0.05 -1.98 -0.37
CA VAL A 52 0.51 -1.60 0.93
C VAL A 52 0.78 -2.87 1.72
N VAL A 53 2.01 -3.06 2.14
CA VAL A 53 2.42 -4.18 3.00
C VAL A 53 2.71 -3.62 4.39
N HIS A 54 1.96 -4.08 5.38
CA HIS A 54 2.21 -3.67 6.77
C HIS A 54 3.10 -4.72 7.45
N ALA A 55 4.28 -4.30 7.87
CA ALA A 55 5.24 -5.16 8.53
C ALA A 55 5.05 -5.05 10.04
N ASP A 56 4.49 -6.10 10.64
CA ASP A 56 4.27 -6.16 12.09
C ASP A 56 5.23 -7.18 12.68
N GLY A 57 6.44 -6.72 13.02
CA GLY A 57 7.44 -7.56 13.63
C GLY A 57 8.19 -8.51 12.69
N GLU A 58 7.81 -8.54 11.42
CA GLU A 58 8.43 -9.42 10.42
C GLU A 58 8.97 -8.61 9.26
N GLN A 59 9.79 -7.62 9.58
CA GLN A 59 10.26 -6.66 8.59
C GLN A 59 11.05 -7.30 7.47
N GLN A 60 11.89 -8.30 7.79
CA GLN A 60 12.71 -8.96 6.78
C GLN A 60 11.84 -9.66 5.74
N GLN A 61 10.80 -10.38 6.18
CA GLN A 61 9.90 -11.06 5.26
C GLN A 61 9.14 -10.07 4.40
N ALA A 62 8.71 -8.95 5.00
CA ALA A 62 8.01 -7.92 4.27
C ALA A 62 8.91 -7.29 3.21
N LEU A 63 10.16 -7.01 3.54
CA LEU A 63 11.13 -6.47 2.58
C LEU A 63 11.36 -7.43 1.42
N GLU A 64 11.53 -8.71 1.71
CA GLU A 64 11.73 -9.71 0.67
C GLU A 64 10.53 -9.80 -0.26
N PHE A 65 9.34 -9.75 0.31
CA PHE A 65 8.11 -9.78 -0.47
C PHE A 65 7.99 -8.54 -1.34
N CYS A 66 8.25 -7.36 -0.79
CA CYS A 66 8.19 -6.11 -1.56
C CYS A 66 9.22 -6.09 -2.69
N ASP A 67 10.44 -6.56 -2.41
CA ASP A 67 11.47 -6.63 -3.44
C ASP A 67 11.07 -7.59 -4.55
N GLU A 68 10.41 -8.71 -4.20
CA GLU A 68 9.89 -9.66 -5.19
C GLU A 68 8.84 -9.00 -6.08
N ILE A 69 7.88 -8.30 -5.50
CA ILE A 69 6.84 -7.59 -6.26
C ILE A 69 7.47 -6.55 -7.18
N ARG A 70 8.47 -5.83 -6.70
CA ARG A 70 9.15 -4.81 -7.47
C ARG A 70 9.85 -5.39 -8.70
N ARG A 71 10.43 -6.58 -8.56
CA ARG A 71 11.06 -7.26 -9.68
C ARG A 71 10.05 -7.77 -10.70
N GLN A 72 8.93 -8.31 -10.21
CA GLN A 72 7.91 -8.90 -11.10
C GLN A 72 7.01 -7.86 -11.74
N CYS A 73 6.69 -6.81 -11.02
CA CYS A 73 5.77 -5.76 -11.46
C CYS A 73 6.38 -4.38 -11.20
N PRO A 74 7.41 -3.99 -11.97
CA PRO A 74 8.14 -2.75 -11.66
C PRO A 74 7.31 -1.48 -11.77
N LYS A 75 6.18 -1.52 -12.47
CA LYS A 75 5.31 -0.36 -12.60
C LYS A 75 4.23 -0.27 -11.53
N GLN A 76 4.10 -1.31 -10.71
CA GLN A 76 3.08 -1.34 -9.65
C GLN A 76 3.52 -0.46 -8.48
N PRO A 77 2.75 0.58 -8.12
CA PRO A 77 3.04 1.36 -6.92
C PRO A 77 2.96 0.49 -5.67
N LEU A 78 3.90 0.68 -4.77
CA LEU A 78 4.08 -0.18 -3.62
C LEU A 78 4.58 0.63 -2.43
N LEU A 79 4.03 0.37 -1.24
CA LEU A 79 4.50 0.93 0.02
C LEU A 79 4.61 -0.16 1.06
N MET A 80 5.59 -0.02 1.94
CA MET A 80 5.71 -0.88 3.11
C MET A 80 5.60 0.00 4.35
N SER A 81 4.58 -0.26 5.17
CA SER A 81 4.37 0.44 6.43
C SER A 81 5.08 -0.31 7.54
N SER A 82 5.96 0.36 8.28
CA SER A 82 6.74 -0.26 9.33
C SER A 82 7.05 0.77 10.41
N GLU A 83 7.22 0.31 11.65
CA GLU A 83 7.69 1.16 12.73
C GLU A 83 9.20 1.37 12.63
N GLU A 84 9.90 0.46 11.98
CA GLU A 84 11.33 0.56 11.79
C GLU A 84 11.66 1.25 10.47
N ASP A 85 12.78 1.94 10.45
CA ASP A 85 13.26 2.61 9.26
C ASP A 85 13.69 1.55 8.26
N GLY A 86 12.92 1.37 7.20
CA GLY A 86 13.28 0.47 6.13
C GLY A 86 14.18 1.17 5.13
N ASN A 87 15.28 0.55 4.79
CA ASN A 87 16.26 1.14 3.89
C ASN A 87 15.84 0.95 2.43
N ARG A 88 14.60 1.35 2.12
CA ARG A 88 14.00 1.26 0.78
C ARG A 88 13.18 2.50 0.49
N ASP A 89 13.10 2.87 -0.78
CA ASP A 89 12.32 4.03 -1.21
C ASP A 89 10.81 3.85 -1.00
N TYR A 90 10.34 2.62 -0.97
CA TYR A 90 8.91 2.33 -0.71
C TYR A 90 8.58 2.23 0.78
N ALA A 91 9.56 2.28 1.66
CA ALA A 91 9.32 2.15 3.10
C ALA A 91 8.79 3.45 3.69
N VAL A 92 7.77 3.34 4.54
CA VAL A 92 7.13 4.48 5.19
C VAL A 92 7.13 4.25 6.69
N SER A 93 7.56 5.23 7.44
CA SER A 93 7.49 5.24 8.90
C SER A 93 6.50 6.31 9.35
N GLY A 94 6.31 6.47 10.66
CA GLY A 94 5.42 7.49 11.19
C GLY A 94 4.01 7.00 11.49
N GLY A 95 3.83 5.69 11.59
CA GLY A 95 2.56 5.11 11.98
C GLY A 95 1.47 5.31 10.94
N LEU A 96 0.23 5.32 11.42
CA LEU A 96 -0.93 5.43 10.55
C LEU A 96 -0.96 6.75 9.79
N GLN A 97 -0.64 7.86 10.46
CA GLN A 97 -0.63 9.17 9.81
C GLN A 97 0.42 9.25 8.71
N GLY A 98 1.61 8.73 8.97
CA GLY A 98 2.66 8.69 7.95
C GLY A 98 2.24 7.88 6.74
N LEU A 99 1.58 6.75 6.98
CA LEU A 99 1.07 5.91 5.91
C LEU A 99 0.01 6.65 5.09
N LEU A 100 -0.97 7.28 5.75
CA LEU A 100 -2.04 7.99 5.06
C LEU A 100 -1.51 9.14 4.23
N GLN A 101 -0.57 9.91 4.77
CA GLN A 101 0.04 11.01 4.03
C GLN A 101 0.71 10.51 2.75
N LYS A 102 1.44 9.40 2.86
CA LYS A 102 2.16 8.87 1.70
C LYS A 102 1.20 8.29 0.67
N VAL A 103 0.16 7.58 1.12
CA VAL A 103 -0.86 7.05 0.21
C VAL A 103 -1.56 8.19 -0.53
N ASP A 104 -1.97 9.22 0.19
CA ASP A 104 -2.62 10.38 -0.41
C ASP A 104 -1.68 11.07 -1.41
N SER A 105 -0.41 11.21 -1.06
CA SER A 105 0.58 11.82 -1.94
C SER A 105 0.71 11.06 -3.26
N LEU A 106 0.75 9.73 -3.19
CA LEU A 106 0.90 8.90 -4.37
C LEU A 106 -0.35 8.87 -5.24
N LEU A 107 -1.52 8.75 -4.62
CA LEU A 107 -2.76 8.54 -5.37
C LEU A 107 -3.47 9.83 -5.72
N GLN A 108 -3.45 10.83 -4.84
CA GLN A 108 -4.12 12.09 -5.09
C GLN A 108 -3.27 13.07 -5.90
N GLU A 109 -1.97 12.92 -5.84
CA GLU A 109 -1.05 13.74 -6.63
C GLU A 109 -1.32 13.61 -8.13
N HIS A 110 -1.67 12.40 -8.57
CA HIS A 110 -2.07 12.15 -9.95
C HIS A 110 -3.26 13.02 -10.35
N THR A 111 -4.25 13.10 -9.47
CA THR A 111 -5.45 13.91 -9.71
C THR A 111 -5.10 15.39 -9.78
N LYS A 112 -4.23 15.87 -8.92
CA LYS A 112 -3.79 17.27 -8.93
C LYS A 112 -3.02 17.61 -10.19
N THR A 113 -2.17 16.71 -10.64
CA THR A 113 -1.41 16.90 -11.87
C THR A 113 -2.36 17.00 -13.07
N ASP A 114 -3.34 16.14 -13.13
CA ASP A 114 -4.35 16.17 -14.19
C ASP A 114 -5.13 17.48 -14.18
N LEU A 115 -5.51 17.95 -13.00
CA LEU A 115 -6.21 19.23 -12.86
C LEU A 115 -5.33 20.42 -13.28
N ALA A 116 -4.06 20.37 -12.96
CA ALA A 116 -3.13 21.43 -13.32
C ALA A 116 -2.88 21.47 -14.84
N ALA A 117 -2.96 20.31 -15.48
CA ALA A 117 -2.78 20.21 -16.92
C ALA A 117 -4.04 20.68 -17.69
N ALA A 118 -5.15 20.66 -17.02
CA ALA A 118 -6.42 21.12 -17.61
C ALA A 118 -6.53 22.65 -17.53
#